data_c1ae6d09e3dfc73177e5969eb97568a6
#
_entry.id   c1ae6d09e3dfc73177e5969eb97568a6
#
_cell.length_a   1.000
_cell.length_b   1.000
_cell.length_c   1.000
_cell.angle_alpha   90.00
_cell.angle_beta   90.00
_cell.angle_gamma   90.00
#
_symmetry.space_group_name_H-M   'P 1'
#
loop_
_entity.id
_entity.type
_entity.pdbx_description
1 polymer ?
#
loop_
_entity_poly.entity_id
_entity_poly.type
_entity_poly.pdbx_seq_one_letter_code
_entity_poly.pdbx_strand_id
1 'polypeptide(L)'
;MSDPFVPRVGGILSADIAVPEHEREVRFYSRVLSTGENPLWREDLMNNRGMPIIGLGSRSAEYADLPLQWMPHIQVADVAASVERALGLGGRELMHGKDDDGTSQWAVLLDPNGAAFGIIPVVSAEAIAPTEGAASHDAAARVGCISWLDLTVSDASATRDFYRQVVGWSVQDVEMEDASERYADYNMCGDDGNPAAGICHARGENLGLSPTWMIYLPVGDLAESLRRVREEGGQIIKATAGTDGEYAYAIVQDPVGVCLALAPG
;
A
#
# COMPACT_ATOMS: atom_id res chain seq x y z
N MET A 1 -2.68 -15.87 -5.06
CA MET A 1 -1.81 -14.71 -4.79
C MET A 1 -0.87 -15.10 -3.66
N SER A 2 0.43 -14.76 -3.78
CA SER A 2 1.40 -14.98 -2.69
C SER A 2 1.06 -14.07 -1.51
N ASP A 3 1.37 -14.55 -0.29
CA ASP A 3 1.20 -13.77 0.94
C ASP A 3 2.09 -12.51 0.84
N PRO A 4 1.55 -11.29 0.91
CA PRO A 4 2.34 -10.06 0.82
C PRO A 4 3.28 -9.87 2.02
N PHE A 5 3.04 -10.56 3.14
CA PHE A 5 3.82 -10.47 4.37
C PHE A 5 5.00 -11.46 4.46
N VAL A 6 5.43 -12.06 3.37
CA VAL A 6 6.61 -12.92 3.37
C VAL A 6 7.87 -12.07 3.50
N PRO A 7 8.80 -12.39 4.44
CA PRO A 7 10.10 -11.74 4.53
C PRO A 7 10.89 -11.94 3.24
N ARG A 8 11.07 -10.90 2.47
CA ARG A 8 11.81 -10.94 1.21
C ARG A 8 12.19 -9.53 0.75
N VAL A 9 13.23 -9.42 -0.04
CA VAL A 9 13.53 -8.16 -0.73
C VAL A 9 12.41 -7.85 -1.71
N GLY A 10 11.88 -6.64 -1.63
CA GLY A 10 10.74 -6.18 -2.42
C GLY A 10 9.37 -6.59 -1.85
N GLY A 11 9.31 -7.30 -0.74
CA GLY A 11 8.05 -7.57 -0.04
C GLY A 11 7.51 -6.31 0.65
N ILE A 12 6.18 -6.21 0.73
CA ILE A 12 5.49 -5.11 1.42
C ILE A 12 5.13 -5.59 2.82
N LEU A 13 5.48 -4.83 3.85
CA LEU A 13 5.12 -5.20 5.22
C LEU A 13 3.81 -4.55 5.68
N SER A 14 3.72 -3.24 5.53
CA SER A 14 2.61 -2.42 6.02
C SER A 14 2.55 -1.12 5.22
N ALA A 15 1.61 -0.24 5.56
CA ALA A 15 1.60 1.13 5.06
C ALA A 15 1.14 2.07 6.17
N ASP A 16 1.74 3.24 6.26
CA ASP A 16 1.39 4.27 7.23
C ASP A 16 0.94 5.55 6.55
N ILE A 17 0.17 6.34 7.30
CA ILE A 17 -0.20 7.70 6.91
C ILE A 17 -0.30 8.59 8.16
N ALA A 18 0.22 9.82 8.09
CA ALA A 18 0.04 10.82 9.13
C ALA A 18 -1.13 11.75 8.77
N VAL A 19 -2.19 11.71 9.58
CA VAL A 19 -3.47 12.40 9.30
C VAL A 19 -3.75 13.56 10.25
N PRO A 20 -4.37 14.65 9.77
CA PRO A 20 -4.66 15.81 10.61
C PRO A 20 -5.80 15.57 11.61
N GLU A 21 -6.81 14.76 11.24
CA GLU A 21 -8.00 14.47 12.05
C GLU A 21 -7.96 13.02 12.54
N HIS A 22 -6.93 12.67 13.32
CA HIS A 22 -6.60 11.29 13.68
C HIS A 22 -7.79 10.47 14.23
N GLU A 23 -8.52 10.97 15.22
CA GLU A 23 -9.65 10.24 15.81
C GLU A 23 -10.77 9.96 14.79
N ARG A 24 -11.01 10.90 13.87
CA ARG A 24 -11.98 10.74 12.79
C ARG A 24 -11.54 9.66 11.80
N GLU A 25 -10.27 9.67 11.44
CA GLU A 25 -9.71 8.69 10.50
C GLU A 25 -9.66 7.29 11.12
N VAL A 26 -9.24 7.14 12.36
CA VAL A 26 -9.30 5.87 13.09
C VAL A 26 -10.74 5.32 13.11
N ARG A 27 -11.73 6.17 13.38
CA ARG A 27 -13.13 5.78 13.33
C ARG A 27 -13.58 5.36 11.92
N PHE A 28 -13.21 6.14 10.90
CA PHE A 28 -13.53 5.82 9.50
C PHE A 28 -12.99 4.45 9.12
N TYR A 29 -11.68 4.22 9.26
CA TYR A 29 -11.05 2.97 8.87
C TYR A 29 -11.55 1.79 9.72
N SER A 30 -11.71 1.96 11.03
CA SER A 30 -12.24 0.92 11.89
C SER A 30 -13.64 0.46 11.46
N ARG A 31 -14.51 1.38 11.05
CA ARG A 31 -15.85 1.03 10.58
C ARG A 31 -15.90 0.49 9.17
N VAL A 32 -15.15 1.07 8.25
CA VAL A 32 -15.14 0.67 6.84
C VAL A 32 -14.51 -0.70 6.66
N LEU A 33 -13.45 -1.00 7.40
CA LEU A 33 -12.68 -2.23 7.25
C LEU A 33 -13.19 -3.39 8.12
N SER A 34 -14.06 -3.14 9.10
CA SER A 34 -14.62 -4.16 10.01
C SER A 34 -15.95 -4.71 9.50
N THR A 35 -16.07 -5.07 8.23
CA THR A 35 -17.27 -5.68 7.67
C THR A 35 -17.16 -7.21 7.63
N GLY A 36 -18.31 -7.90 7.65
CA GLY A 36 -18.39 -9.35 7.75
C GLY A 36 -18.32 -9.88 9.19
N GLU A 37 -18.13 -11.17 9.33
CA GLU A 37 -18.19 -11.86 10.62
C GLU A 37 -16.93 -11.68 11.50
N ASN A 38 -15.82 -11.26 10.92
CA ASN A 38 -14.54 -11.09 11.62
C ASN A 38 -14.10 -9.63 11.61
N PRO A 39 -14.37 -8.86 12.65
CA PRO A 39 -13.85 -7.51 12.78
C PRO A 39 -12.31 -7.55 12.86
N LEU A 40 -11.65 -6.83 11.94
CA LEU A 40 -10.22 -6.94 11.75
C LEU A 40 -9.38 -5.98 12.56
N TRP A 41 -9.99 -4.88 12.97
CA TRP A 41 -9.27 -3.73 13.46
C TRP A 41 -9.52 -3.56 14.93
N ARG A 42 -8.44 -3.61 15.69
CA ARG A 42 -8.39 -3.13 17.08
C ARG A 42 -8.00 -1.66 17.09
N GLU A 43 -7.96 -1.04 18.24
CA GLU A 43 -7.58 0.37 18.46
C GLU A 43 -6.25 0.75 17.78
N ASP A 44 -5.32 -0.21 17.62
CA ASP A 44 -4.01 -0.02 17.02
C ASP A 44 -3.95 -0.33 15.52
N LEU A 45 -5.09 -0.51 14.84
CA LEU A 45 -5.19 -0.82 13.41
C LEU A 45 -4.34 -2.03 12.98
N MET A 46 -4.32 -3.02 13.83
CA MET A 46 -3.65 -4.30 13.60
C MET A 46 -4.64 -5.33 13.06
N ASN A 47 -4.14 -6.30 12.30
CA ASN A 47 -4.98 -7.40 11.86
C ASN A 47 -5.34 -8.34 13.02
N ASN A 48 -6.24 -9.28 12.76
CA ASN A 48 -6.68 -10.30 13.73
C ASN A 48 -5.54 -11.25 14.18
N ARG A 49 -4.38 -11.22 13.52
CA ARG A 49 -3.16 -11.96 13.85
C ARG A 49 -2.20 -11.16 14.75
N GLY A 50 -2.57 -9.92 15.11
CA GLY A 50 -1.70 -9.04 15.88
C GLY A 50 -0.58 -8.37 15.06
N MET A 51 -0.66 -8.44 13.74
CA MET A 51 0.30 -7.80 12.82
C MET A 51 -0.18 -6.38 12.46
N PRO A 52 0.68 -5.36 12.50
CA PRO A 52 0.36 -4.05 11.95
C PRO A 52 0.24 -4.18 10.43
N ILE A 53 -0.86 -3.66 9.87
CA ILE A 53 -1.11 -3.65 8.43
C ILE A 53 -1.11 -2.25 7.90
N ILE A 54 -1.88 -1.37 8.53
CA ILE A 54 -1.83 0.07 8.30
C ILE A 54 -1.65 0.78 9.63
N GLY A 55 -0.88 1.86 9.62
CA GLY A 55 -0.72 2.77 10.73
C GLY A 55 -1.35 4.12 10.41
N LEU A 56 -2.17 4.62 11.34
CA LEU A 56 -2.70 5.98 11.31
C LEU A 56 -1.98 6.79 12.38
N GLY A 57 -0.98 7.56 11.97
CA GLY A 57 -0.28 8.49 12.86
C GLY A 57 -1.03 9.82 12.98
N SER A 58 -1.02 10.43 14.17
CA SER A 58 -1.43 11.82 14.30
C SER A 58 -0.39 12.74 13.65
N ARG A 59 -0.83 13.69 12.85
CA ARG A 59 0.05 14.68 12.20
C ARG A 59 0.60 15.68 13.23
N SER A 60 1.55 15.23 14.02
CA SER A 60 2.30 16.02 14.99
C SER A 60 3.36 16.90 14.31
N ALA A 61 4.07 17.71 15.10
CA ALA A 61 5.17 18.52 14.58
C ALA A 61 6.27 17.67 13.90
N GLU A 62 6.50 16.46 14.38
CA GLU A 62 7.48 15.51 13.82
C GLU A 62 7.09 15.04 12.41
N TYR A 63 5.79 14.89 12.14
CA TYR A 63 5.25 14.40 10.87
C TYR A 63 4.61 15.50 10.01
N ALA A 64 4.83 16.78 10.36
CA ALA A 64 4.20 17.91 9.68
C ALA A 64 4.57 18.00 8.20
N ASP A 65 5.78 17.61 7.85
CA ASP A 65 6.33 17.67 6.49
C ASP A 65 6.03 16.41 5.65
N LEU A 66 5.46 15.37 6.26
CA LEU A 66 5.05 14.19 5.50
C LEU A 66 3.84 14.54 4.60
N PRO A 67 3.83 14.06 3.36
CA PRO A 67 2.68 14.26 2.49
C PRO A 67 1.47 13.47 3.01
N LEU A 68 0.27 13.98 2.73
CA LEU A 68 -0.98 13.31 3.08
C LEU A 68 -1.29 12.21 2.05
N GLN A 69 -0.60 11.10 2.15
CA GLN A 69 -0.73 9.92 1.28
C GLN A 69 -0.24 8.66 1.98
N TRP A 70 -0.69 7.51 1.53
CA TRP A 70 -0.19 6.23 2.01
C TRP A 70 1.30 6.06 1.69
N MET A 71 2.06 5.59 2.66
CA MET A 71 3.49 5.29 2.56
C MET A 71 3.69 3.78 2.80
N PRO A 72 3.67 2.95 1.74
CA PRO A 72 3.93 1.52 1.88
C PRO A 72 5.37 1.28 2.35
N HIS A 73 5.56 0.34 3.28
CA HIS A 73 6.87 -0.07 3.78
C HIS A 73 7.38 -1.25 2.97
N ILE A 74 8.39 -0.97 2.14
CA ILE A 74 8.98 -1.92 1.21
C ILE A 74 10.29 -2.45 1.82
N GLN A 75 10.42 -3.77 1.87
CA GLN A 75 11.62 -4.41 2.39
C GLN A 75 12.75 -4.36 1.35
N VAL A 76 13.94 -3.92 1.78
CA VAL A 76 15.13 -3.81 0.92
C VAL A 76 16.32 -4.55 1.54
N ALA A 77 17.27 -4.96 0.70
CA ALA A 77 18.47 -5.66 1.15
C ALA A 77 19.39 -4.76 2.00
N ASP A 78 19.45 -3.46 1.69
CA ASP A 78 20.28 -2.46 2.35
C ASP A 78 19.61 -1.10 2.27
N VAL A 79 19.19 -0.58 3.43
CA VAL A 79 18.48 0.70 3.52
C VAL A 79 19.36 1.87 3.08
N ALA A 80 20.62 1.93 3.55
CA ALA A 80 21.53 3.02 3.21
C ALA A 80 21.81 3.10 1.71
N ALA A 81 22.13 1.96 1.09
CA ALA A 81 22.37 1.89 -0.34
C ALA A 81 21.11 2.20 -1.16
N SER A 82 19.92 1.85 -0.67
CA SER A 82 18.66 2.18 -1.33
C SER A 82 18.35 3.68 -1.25
N VAL A 83 18.63 4.33 -0.11
CA VAL A 83 18.55 5.80 0.03
C VAL A 83 19.47 6.49 -0.97
N GLU A 84 20.75 6.08 -1.03
CA GLU A 84 21.71 6.67 -1.97
C GLU A 84 21.25 6.54 -3.43
N ARG A 85 20.75 5.38 -3.82
CA ARG A 85 20.20 5.16 -5.18
C ARG A 85 18.98 6.04 -5.44
N ALA A 86 18.05 6.15 -4.47
CA ALA A 86 16.87 6.98 -4.63
C ALA A 86 17.23 8.46 -4.84
N LEU A 87 18.15 8.99 -4.04
CA LEU A 87 18.64 10.37 -4.18
C LEU A 87 19.37 10.59 -5.52
N GLY A 88 20.22 9.63 -5.93
CA GLY A 88 20.92 9.68 -7.21
C GLY A 88 19.99 9.63 -8.43
N LEU A 89 18.78 9.09 -8.27
CA LEU A 89 17.76 8.98 -9.33
C LEU A 89 16.68 10.06 -9.25
N GLY A 90 16.89 11.12 -8.45
CA GLY A 90 15.96 12.25 -8.36
C GLY A 90 14.88 12.11 -7.32
N GLY A 91 14.92 11.09 -6.47
CA GLY A 91 14.09 10.99 -5.28
C GLY A 91 14.51 11.97 -4.19
N ARG A 92 13.72 12.06 -3.13
CA ARG A 92 14.00 12.95 -1.98
C ARG A 92 13.79 12.21 -0.67
N GLU A 93 14.71 12.38 0.27
CA GLU A 93 14.57 11.88 1.65
C GLU A 93 13.65 12.82 2.46
N LEU A 94 12.70 12.24 3.18
CA LEU A 94 11.83 12.95 4.11
C LEU A 94 12.21 12.66 5.55
N MET A 95 12.44 11.38 5.87
CA MET A 95 12.86 10.94 7.22
C MET A 95 13.84 9.78 7.08
N HIS A 96 14.73 9.64 8.06
CA HIS A 96 15.71 8.55 8.08
C HIS A 96 16.05 8.17 9.52
N GLY A 97 15.68 6.97 9.93
CA GLY A 97 16.01 6.42 11.23
C GLY A 97 17.32 5.63 11.19
N LYS A 98 18.20 5.92 12.15
CA LYS A 98 19.46 5.21 12.35
C LYS A 98 19.56 4.76 13.80
N ASP A 99 20.26 3.65 14.03
CA ASP A 99 20.60 3.21 15.38
C ASP A 99 21.78 4.01 15.98
N ASP A 100 22.16 3.67 17.20
CA ASP A 100 23.24 4.35 17.95
C ASP A 100 24.60 4.21 17.25
N ASP A 101 24.80 3.19 16.43
CA ASP A 101 26.02 2.97 15.65
C ASP A 101 25.96 3.67 14.28
N GLY A 102 24.87 4.35 13.97
CA GLY A 102 24.66 5.06 12.71
C GLY A 102 24.19 4.18 11.56
N THR A 103 23.83 2.92 11.81
CA THR A 103 23.31 2.00 10.80
C THR A 103 21.87 2.37 10.45
N SER A 104 21.57 2.50 9.16
CA SER A 104 20.25 2.83 8.66
C SER A 104 19.24 1.73 8.97
N GLN A 105 18.18 2.07 9.69
CA GLN A 105 17.11 1.14 10.09
C GLN A 105 15.88 1.27 9.21
N TRP A 106 15.56 2.47 8.78
CA TRP A 106 14.43 2.78 7.89
C TRP A 106 14.61 4.15 7.27
N ALA A 107 13.92 4.40 6.17
CA ALA A 107 13.79 5.74 5.60
C ALA A 107 12.42 5.94 4.96
N VAL A 108 11.95 7.18 4.94
CA VAL A 108 10.78 7.62 4.17
C VAL A 108 11.26 8.54 3.06
N LEU A 109 10.87 8.21 1.85
CA LEU A 109 11.36 8.82 0.62
C LEU A 109 10.18 9.30 -0.25
N LEU A 110 10.44 10.24 -1.13
CA LEU A 110 9.61 10.51 -2.30
C LEU A 110 10.30 10.00 -3.57
N ASP A 111 9.52 9.42 -4.45
CA ASP A 111 9.98 9.18 -5.82
C ASP A 111 9.98 10.47 -6.66
N PRO A 112 10.49 10.46 -7.89
CA PRO A 112 10.48 11.64 -8.77
C PRO A 112 9.09 12.20 -9.10
N ASN A 113 8.01 11.41 -8.94
CA ASN A 113 6.64 11.87 -9.15
C ASN A 113 6.03 12.48 -7.88
N GLY A 114 6.70 12.36 -6.72
CA GLY A 114 6.19 12.79 -5.41
C GLY A 114 5.39 11.72 -4.67
N ALA A 115 5.44 10.46 -5.10
CA ALA A 115 4.86 9.35 -4.35
C ALA A 115 5.75 9.01 -3.14
N ALA A 116 5.16 9.02 -1.94
CA ALA A 116 5.85 8.69 -0.71
C ALA A 116 5.89 7.18 -0.47
N PHE A 117 7.03 6.68 -0.02
CA PHE A 117 7.20 5.29 0.36
C PHE A 117 8.26 5.14 1.47
N GLY A 118 8.06 4.14 2.31
CA GLY A 118 9.05 3.74 3.31
C GLY A 118 9.92 2.58 2.81
N ILE A 119 11.16 2.54 3.23
CA ILE A 119 12.04 1.39 3.05
C ILE A 119 12.55 0.90 4.40
N ILE A 120 12.57 -0.42 4.58
CA ILE A 120 12.97 -1.10 5.82
C ILE A 120 13.85 -2.31 5.48
N PRO A 121 14.66 -2.82 6.42
CA PRO A 121 15.33 -4.10 6.24
C PRO A 121 14.34 -5.24 6.07
N VAL A 122 14.77 -6.34 5.47
CA VAL A 122 13.96 -7.56 5.45
C VAL A 122 13.72 -8.01 6.89
N VAL A 123 12.45 -8.12 7.29
CA VAL A 123 12.07 -8.56 8.64
C VAL A 123 12.33 -10.05 8.81
N SER A 124 12.60 -10.51 10.03
CA SER A 124 12.76 -11.94 10.29
C SER A 124 11.41 -12.67 10.25
N ALA A 125 11.40 -13.93 9.82
CA ALA A 125 10.19 -14.75 9.81
C ALA A 125 9.60 -14.90 11.24
N GLU A 126 10.44 -14.87 12.26
CA GLU A 126 10.01 -14.93 13.65
C GLU A 126 9.25 -13.67 14.10
N ALA A 127 9.64 -12.49 13.54
CA ALA A 127 8.97 -11.22 13.87
C ALA A 127 7.55 -11.15 13.30
N ILE A 128 7.22 -11.93 12.27
CA ILE A 128 5.89 -11.99 11.65
C ILE A 128 5.18 -13.32 11.89
N ALA A 129 5.74 -14.18 12.76
CA ALA A 129 5.08 -15.42 13.14
C ALA A 129 3.71 -15.14 13.78
N PRO A 130 2.65 -15.87 13.38
CA PRO A 130 1.31 -15.69 13.97
C PRO A 130 1.38 -15.92 15.50
N THR A 131 0.73 -15.06 16.27
CA THR A 131 0.46 -15.33 17.68
C THR A 131 -0.36 -16.61 17.79
N GLU A 132 -0.03 -17.51 18.73
CA GLU A 132 -0.73 -18.79 18.91
C GLU A 132 -2.26 -18.61 18.86
N GLY A 133 -2.91 -19.29 17.92
CA GLY A 133 -4.36 -19.24 17.70
C GLY A 133 -4.80 -18.69 16.34
N ALA A 134 -3.90 -18.20 15.51
CA ALA A 134 -4.22 -17.57 14.21
C ALA A 134 -3.98 -18.51 13.02
N ALA A 135 -4.32 -19.79 13.13
CA ALA A 135 -4.19 -20.74 12.01
C ALA A 135 -5.52 -20.87 11.25
N SER A 136 -5.69 -20.12 10.16
CA SER A 136 -6.55 -20.58 9.07
C SER A 136 -6.02 -20.06 7.73
N HIS A 137 -5.82 -20.98 6.79
CA HIS A 137 -5.52 -20.70 5.38
C HIS A 137 -6.78 -20.34 4.58
N ASP A 138 -7.82 -19.84 5.25
CA ASP A 138 -9.10 -19.53 4.65
C ASP A 138 -9.13 -18.17 3.95
N ALA A 139 -10.01 -17.98 3.00
CA ALA A 139 -10.22 -16.70 2.32
C ALA A 139 -10.49 -15.54 3.29
N ALA A 140 -11.14 -15.82 4.44
CA ALA A 140 -11.28 -14.90 5.55
C ALA A 140 -9.93 -14.42 6.16
N ALA A 141 -8.83 -15.11 5.89
CA ALA A 141 -7.48 -14.70 6.31
C ALA A 141 -6.88 -13.55 5.49
N ARG A 142 -7.47 -13.19 4.36
CA ARG A 142 -7.03 -12.06 3.52
C ARG A 142 -7.59 -10.74 4.00
N VAL A 143 -8.75 -10.77 4.62
CA VAL A 143 -9.36 -9.58 5.20
C VAL A 143 -8.41 -9.05 6.29
N GLY A 144 -7.99 -7.76 6.15
CA GLY A 144 -7.02 -7.16 7.07
C GLY A 144 -5.56 -7.31 6.67
N CYS A 145 -5.30 -7.60 5.41
CA CYS A 145 -3.96 -7.52 4.82
C CYS A 145 -3.99 -6.50 3.67
N ILE A 146 -2.88 -5.86 3.37
CA ILE A 146 -2.73 -5.19 2.09
C ILE A 146 -2.63 -6.29 1.04
N SER A 147 -3.62 -6.38 0.14
CA SER A 147 -3.64 -7.43 -0.89
C SER A 147 -2.87 -7.04 -2.14
N TRP A 148 -2.73 -5.74 -2.39
CA TRP A 148 -2.05 -5.19 -3.55
C TRP A 148 -1.68 -3.72 -3.36
N LEU A 149 -0.75 -3.22 -4.16
CA LEU A 149 -0.37 -1.81 -4.30
C LEU A 149 -0.35 -1.44 -5.78
N ASP A 150 -0.87 -0.27 -6.13
CA ASP A 150 -0.66 0.33 -7.45
C ASP A 150 -0.12 1.75 -7.33
N LEU A 151 0.80 2.10 -8.22
CA LEU A 151 1.25 3.45 -8.45
C LEU A 151 0.96 3.85 -9.89
N THR A 152 0.02 4.79 -10.06
CA THR A 152 -0.38 5.28 -11.38
C THR A 152 0.32 6.60 -11.68
N VAL A 153 1.11 6.63 -12.77
CA VAL A 153 1.94 7.78 -13.13
C VAL A 153 1.91 8.05 -14.64
N SER A 154 2.31 9.25 -15.04
CA SER A 154 2.36 9.61 -16.46
C SER A 154 3.47 8.87 -17.23
N ASP A 155 4.63 8.62 -16.59
CA ASP A 155 5.74 7.86 -17.14
C ASP A 155 6.01 6.62 -16.27
N ALA A 156 5.24 5.57 -16.53
CA ALA A 156 5.36 4.32 -15.80
C ALA A 156 6.70 3.63 -16.08
N SER A 157 7.29 3.83 -17.27
CA SER A 157 8.58 3.22 -17.63
C SER A 157 9.72 3.79 -16.80
N ALA A 158 9.80 5.13 -16.67
CA ALA A 158 10.82 5.77 -15.84
C ALA A 158 10.62 5.42 -14.36
N THR A 159 9.37 5.38 -13.88
CA THR A 159 9.03 5.03 -12.51
C THR A 159 9.37 3.56 -12.19
N ARG A 160 9.06 2.63 -13.09
CA ARG A 160 9.51 1.23 -13.02
C ARG A 160 11.04 1.14 -12.86
N ASP A 161 11.79 1.87 -13.67
CA ASP A 161 13.26 1.82 -13.64
C ASP A 161 13.84 2.43 -12.35
N PHE A 162 13.18 3.45 -11.79
CA PHE A 162 13.49 3.98 -10.47
C PHE A 162 13.34 2.92 -9.38
N TYR A 163 12.16 2.32 -9.23
CA TYR A 163 11.90 1.33 -8.18
C TYR A 163 12.70 0.04 -8.37
N ARG A 164 12.95 -0.38 -9.62
CA ARG A 164 13.84 -1.51 -9.90
C ARG A 164 15.24 -1.30 -9.31
N GLN A 165 15.77 -0.09 -9.40
CA GLN A 165 17.11 0.21 -8.88
C GLN A 165 17.10 0.47 -7.37
N VAL A 166 16.09 1.14 -6.84
CA VAL A 166 16.01 1.50 -5.42
C VAL A 166 15.68 0.29 -4.55
N VAL A 167 14.68 -0.49 -4.93
CA VAL A 167 14.17 -1.63 -4.16
C VAL A 167 14.88 -2.94 -4.52
N GLY A 168 15.27 -3.08 -5.79
CA GLY A 168 15.79 -4.35 -6.32
C GLY A 168 14.70 -5.23 -6.93
N TRP A 169 13.53 -4.71 -7.23
CA TRP A 169 12.45 -5.45 -7.90
C TRP A 169 12.89 -5.92 -9.29
N SER A 170 12.47 -7.13 -9.66
CA SER A 170 12.41 -7.56 -11.06
C SER A 170 11.08 -7.08 -11.67
N VAL A 171 11.01 -7.09 -13.00
CA VAL A 171 9.87 -6.52 -13.74
C VAL A 171 9.24 -7.58 -14.62
N GLN A 172 7.90 -7.60 -14.62
CA GLN A 172 7.09 -8.38 -15.54
C GLN A 172 6.14 -7.43 -16.26
N ASP A 173 6.22 -7.39 -17.59
CA ASP A 173 5.33 -6.58 -18.41
C ASP A 173 3.90 -7.14 -18.36
N VAL A 174 2.93 -6.24 -18.26
CA VAL A 174 1.51 -6.53 -18.32
C VAL A 174 0.97 -5.84 -19.58
N GLU A 175 0.60 -6.63 -20.59
CA GLU A 175 0.05 -6.08 -21.83
C GLU A 175 -1.28 -5.37 -21.56
N MET A 176 -1.36 -4.13 -21.98
CA MET A 176 -2.52 -3.26 -21.87
C MET A 176 -2.91 -2.73 -23.25
N GLU A 177 -4.18 -2.41 -23.42
CA GLU A 177 -4.71 -1.81 -24.64
C GLU A 177 -5.74 -0.73 -24.28
N ASP A 178 -5.65 0.41 -24.92
CA ASP A 178 -6.71 1.41 -24.90
C ASP A 178 -7.16 1.74 -26.34
N ALA A 179 -8.02 2.73 -26.48
CA ALA A 179 -8.57 3.11 -27.78
C ALA A 179 -7.52 3.61 -28.80
N SER A 180 -6.30 3.94 -28.36
CA SER A 180 -5.26 4.54 -29.18
C SER A 180 -4.15 3.57 -29.56
N GLU A 181 -3.71 2.71 -28.64
CA GLU A 181 -2.56 1.81 -28.86
C GLU A 181 -2.46 0.71 -27.80
N ARG A 182 -1.57 -0.26 -28.07
CA ARG A 182 -1.09 -1.22 -27.07
C ARG A 182 0.10 -0.64 -26.32
N TYR A 183 0.15 -0.90 -25.02
CA TYR A 183 1.23 -0.48 -24.13
C TYR A 183 1.46 -1.53 -23.03
N ALA A 184 2.45 -1.35 -22.20
CA ALA A 184 2.66 -2.22 -21.05
C ALA A 184 2.59 -1.43 -19.75
N ASP A 185 1.85 -1.94 -18.78
CA ASP A 185 2.04 -1.64 -17.37
C ASP A 185 2.99 -2.70 -16.76
N TYR A 186 3.34 -2.59 -15.50
CA TYR A 186 4.42 -3.38 -14.93
C TYR A 186 4.01 -4.00 -13.59
N ASN A 187 4.14 -5.31 -13.46
CA ASN A 187 4.23 -5.96 -12.17
C ASN A 187 5.67 -5.87 -11.66
N MET A 188 5.82 -5.32 -10.47
CA MET A 188 7.06 -5.25 -9.74
C MET A 188 7.17 -6.47 -8.83
N CYS A 189 8.16 -7.31 -9.06
CA CYS A 189 8.29 -8.61 -8.39
C CYS A 189 9.45 -8.61 -7.41
N GLY A 190 9.23 -9.20 -6.22
CA GLY A 190 10.28 -9.43 -5.23
C GLY A 190 11.36 -10.40 -5.69
N ASP A 191 12.34 -10.67 -4.84
CA ASP A 191 13.46 -11.59 -5.13
C ASP A 191 13.03 -13.05 -5.28
N ASP A 192 11.85 -13.42 -4.83
CA ASP A 192 11.21 -14.72 -5.06
C ASP A 192 10.47 -14.80 -6.42
N GLY A 193 10.49 -13.74 -7.22
CA GLY A 193 9.82 -13.65 -8.52
C GLY A 193 8.30 -13.42 -8.46
N ASN A 194 7.71 -13.33 -7.27
CA ASN A 194 6.29 -13.07 -7.13
C ASN A 194 5.97 -11.56 -7.18
N PRO A 195 4.88 -11.15 -7.85
CA PRO A 195 4.44 -9.76 -7.87
C PRO A 195 4.17 -9.22 -6.45
N ALA A 196 4.60 -7.99 -6.20
CA ALA A 196 4.41 -7.25 -4.96
C ALA A 196 3.64 -5.95 -5.17
N ALA A 197 3.76 -5.31 -6.34
CA ALA A 197 3.09 -4.06 -6.65
C ALA A 197 2.91 -3.90 -8.17
N GLY A 198 2.02 -2.99 -8.58
CA GLY A 198 1.85 -2.52 -9.94
C GLY A 198 2.40 -1.10 -10.15
N ILE A 199 2.99 -0.84 -11.29
CA ILE A 199 3.28 0.52 -11.79
C ILE A 199 2.56 0.69 -13.10
N CYS A 200 1.60 1.61 -13.11
CA CYS A 200 0.62 1.75 -14.19
C CYS A 200 0.72 3.12 -14.85
N HIS A 201 0.41 3.18 -16.14
CA HIS A 201 0.26 4.45 -16.84
C HIS A 201 -1.05 5.15 -16.45
N ALA A 202 -1.01 6.48 -16.27
CA ALA A 202 -2.18 7.33 -16.02
C ALA A 202 -2.99 7.52 -17.32
N ARG A 203 -3.52 6.41 -17.85
CA ARG A 203 -4.32 6.36 -19.10
C ARG A 203 -5.43 5.29 -19.00
N GLY A 204 -6.33 5.29 -19.97
CA GLY A 204 -7.45 4.35 -19.97
C GLY A 204 -8.26 4.41 -18.67
N GLU A 205 -8.42 3.28 -18.01
CA GLU A 205 -9.14 3.14 -16.74
C GLU A 205 -8.47 3.88 -15.57
N ASN A 206 -7.17 4.18 -15.68
CA ASN A 206 -6.38 4.85 -14.65
C ASN A 206 -6.30 6.37 -14.84
N LEU A 207 -6.99 6.92 -15.84
CA LEU A 207 -6.97 8.34 -16.11
C LEU A 207 -7.57 9.14 -14.94
N GLY A 208 -6.82 10.14 -14.46
CA GLY A 208 -7.24 11.02 -13.37
C GLY A 208 -6.91 10.52 -11.97
N LEU A 209 -6.30 9.34 -11.82
CA LEU A 209 -5.75 8.90 -10.53
C LEU A 209 -4.51 9.73 -10.17
N SER A 210 -4.35 10.01 -8.88
CA SER A 210 -3.20 10.74 -8.36
C SER A 210 -1.93 9.89 -8.43
N PRO A 211 -0.74 10.47 -8.66
CA PRO A 211 0.53 9.74 -8.70
C PRO A 211 1.01 9.43 -7.27
N THR A 212 0.20 8.71 -6.51
CA THR A 212 0.47 8.26 -5.14
C THR A 212 0.19 6.77 -5.04
N TRP A 213 0.86 6.09 -4.11
CA TRP A 213 0.58 4.69 -3.85
C TRP A 213 -0.85 4.48 -3.39
N MET A 214 -1.57 3.63 -4.07
CA MET A 214 -2.91 3.17 -3.69
C MET A 214 -2.80 1.78 -3.08
N ILE A 215 -3.20 1.65 -1.83
CA ILE A 215 -3.27 0.35 -1.15
C ILE A 215 -4.64 -0.30 -1.40
N TYR A 216 -4.64 -1.62 -1.59
CA TYR A 216 -5.84 -2.43 -1.74
C TYR A 216 -6.08 -3.23 -0.47
N LEU A 217 -7.20 -2.98 0.18
CA LEU A 217 -7.60 -3.62 1.43
C LEU A 217 -8.83 -4.51 1.21
N PRO A 218 -8.68 -5.83 1.32
CA PRO A 218 -9.83 -6.74 1.30
C PRO A 218 -10.75 -6.53 2.50
N VAL A 219 -12.05 -6.58 2.25
CA VAL A 219 -13.11 -6.45 3.27
C VAL A 219 -14.09 -7.61 3.19
N GLY A 220 -14.69 -7.98 4.31
CA GLY A 220 -15.62 -9.12 4.38
C GLY A 220 -16.94 -8.90 3.64
N ASP A 221 -17.39 -7.64 3.51
CA ASP A 221 -18.58 -7.24 2.76
C ASP A 221 -18.32 -5.88 2.09
N LEU A 222 -18.01 -5.91 0.80
CA LEU A 222 -17.65 -4.69 0.07
C LEU A 222 -18.85 -3.75 -0.07
N ALA A 223 -20.07 -4.25 -0.28
CA ALA A 223 -21.25 -3.42 -0.39
C ALA A 223 -21.54 -2.66 0.91
N GLU A 224 -21.43 -3.35 2.03
CA GLU A 224 -21.57 -2.75 3.37
C GLU A 224 -20.44 -1.76 3.65
N SER A 225 -19.18 -2.08 3.30
CA SER A 225 -18.05 -1.16 3.42
C SER A 225 -18.28 0.12 2.63
N LEU A 226 -18.77 0.04 1.40
CA LEU A 226 -19.10 1.21 0.59
C LEU A 226 -20.23 2.06 1.16
N ARG A 227 -21.21 1.43 1.80
CA ARG A 227 -22.24 2.15 2.55
C ARG A 227 -21.62 2.94 3.71
N ARG A 228 -20.72 2.29 4.50
CA ARG A 228 -20.03 2.92 5.63
C ARG A 228 -19.08 4.02 5.20
N VAL A 229 -18.39 3.90 4.06
CA VAL A 229 -17.59 4.98 3.49
C VAL A 229 -18.40 6.27 3.42
N ARG A 230 -19.63 6.22 2.88
CA ARG A 230 -20.50 7.40 2.78
C ARG A 230 -20.97 7.91 4.14
N GLU A 231 -21.31 7.00 5.04
CA GLU A 231 -21.78 7.33 6.40
C GLU A 231 -20.71 8.03 7.25
N GLU A 232 -19.45 7.61 7.10
CA GLU A 232 -18.33 8.19 7.84
C GLU A 232 -17.71 9.41 7.13
N GLY A 233 -18.33 9.89 6.04
CA GLY A 233 -17.92 11.12 5.35
C GLY A 233 -16.85 10.96 4.28
N GLY A 234 -16.55 9.74 3.86
CA GLY A 234 -15.74 9.46 2.69
C GLY A 234 -16.55 9.50 1.39
N GLN A 235 -15.88 9.27 0.26
CA GLN A 235 -16.48 9.28 -1.07
C GLN A 235 -16.13 8.00 -1.82
N ILE A 236 -17.05 7.55 -2.70
CA ILE A 236 -16.76 6.48 -3.66
C ILE A 236 -16.38 7.16 -4.97
N ILE A 237 -15.11 7.01 -5.37
CA ILE A 237 -14.57 7.60 -6.60
C ILE A 237 -14.93 6.72 -7.80
N LYS A 238 -14.76 5.40 -7.66
CA LYS A 238 -15.04 4.42 -8.70
C LYS A 238 -15.48 3.12 -8.04
N ALA A 239 -16.47 2.46 -8.61
CA ALA A 239 -16.83 1.10 -8.23
C ALA A 239 -16.99 0.26 -9.50
N THR A 240 -16.25 -0.83 -9.59
CA THR A 240 -16.25 -1.72 -10.74
C THR A 240 -17.00 -2.98 -10.38
N ALA A 241 -18.03 -3.30 -11.16
CA ALA A 241 -18.77 -4.54 -11.02
C ALA A 241 -18.03 -5.68 -11.72
N GLY A 242 -18.04 -6.86 -11.11
CA GLY A 242 -17.64 -8.11 -11.73
C GLY A 242 -18.68 -8.61 -12.75
N THR A 243 -18.36 -9.70 -13.41
CA THR A 243 -19.24 -10.33 -14.41
C THR A 243 -20.50 -10.96 -13.79
N ASP A 244 -20.52 -11.19 -12.51
CA ASP A 244 -21.63 -11.70 -11.69
C ASP A 244 -22.57 -10.59 -11.19
N GLY A 245 -22.23 -9.32 -11.43
CA GLY A 245 -22.97 -8.14 -10.98
C GLY A 245 -22.60 -7.67 -9.57
N GLU A 246 -21.74 -8.40 -8.86
CA GLU A 246 -21.18 -7.97 -7.59
C GLU A 246 -19.99 -7.02 -7.83
N TYR A 247 -19.58 -6.25 -6.80
CA TYR A 247 -18.42 -5.39 -6.91
C TYR A 247 -17.12 -6.20 -6.94
N ALA A 248 -16.30 -5.98 -7.99
CA ALA A 248 -14.97 -6.56 -8.08
C ALA A 248 -13.94 -5.79 -7.21
N TYR A 249 -14.03 -4.45 -7.23
CA TYR A 249 -13.29 -3.56 -6.34
C TYR A 249 -13.92 -2.16 -6.39
N ALA A 250 -13.51 -1.31 -5.45
CA ALA A 250 -13.88 0.11 -5.48
C ALA A 250 -12.71 0.98 -5.01
N ILE A 251 -12.51 2.11 -5.69
CA ILE A 251 -11.63 3.19 -5.23
C ILE A 251 -12.50 4.14 -4.40
N VAL A 252 -12.06 4.38 -3.19
CA VAL A 252 -12.73 5.28 -2.24
C VAL A 252 -11.75 6.35 -1.78
N GLN A 253 -12.30 7.45 -1.30
CA GLN A 253 -11.55 8.54 -0.68
C GLN A 253 -12.02 8.67 0.77
N ASP A 254 -11.07 8.72 1.68
CA ASP A 254 -11.35 8.94 3.10
C ASP A 254 -11.77 10.39 3.39
N PRO A 255 -12.19 10.71 4.63
CA PRO A 255 -12.64 12.06 4.98
C PRO A 255 -11.60 13.17 4.85
N VAL A 256 -10.30 12.85 4.83
CA VAL A 256 -9.22 13.84 4.65
C VAL A 256 -8.71 13.90 3.21
N GLY A 257 -9.29 13.12 2.31
CA GLY A 257 -9.06 13.22 0.88
C GLY A 257 -8.04 12.22 0.32
N VAL A 258 -7.65 11.19 1.07
CA VAL A 258 -6.72 10.16 0.62
C VAL A 258 -7.47 8.99 -0.02
N CYS A 259 -6.96 8.53 -1.16
CA CYS A 259 -7.54 7.40 -1.88
C CYS A 259 -6.95 6.07 -1.42
N LEU A 260 -7.81 5.05 -1.40
CA LEU A 260 -7.48 3.65 -1.24
C LEU A 260 -8.45 2.80 -2.05
N ALA A 261 -8.10 1.55 -2.29
CA ALA A 261 -9.00 0.60 -2.92
C ALA A 261 -9.51 -0.44 -1.91
N LEU A 262 -10.78 -0.77 -2.01
CA LEU A 262 -11.42 -1.85 -1.26
C LEU A 262 -11.75 -2.99 -2.23
N ALA A 263 -11.54 -4.23 -1.82
CA ALA A 263 -11.84 -5.43 -2.59
C ALA A 263 -12.58 -6.46 -1.74
N PRO A 264 -13.34 -7.40 -2.33
CA PRO A 264 -13.84 -8.55 -1.60
C PRO A 264 -12.68 -9.39 -1.03
N GLY A 265 -12.81 -9.88 0.23
CA GLY A 265 -11.84 -10.72 0.93
C GLY A 265 -11.97 -12.20 0.61
#